data_4905fce6a5c99c0f1b80251a59eadeda
#
_entry.id   4905fce6a5c99c0f1b80251a59eadeda
#
_cell.length_a   1.000
_cell.length_b   1.000
_cell.length_c   1.000
_cell.angle_alpha   90.00
_cell.angle_beta   90.00
_cell.angle_gamma   90.00
#
_symmetry.space_group_name_H-M   'P 1'
#
loop_
_entity.id
_entity.type
_entity.pdbx_description
1 polymer ?
#
loop_
_entity_poly.entity_id
_entity_poly.type
_entity_poly.pdbx_seq_one_letter_code
_entity_poly.pdbx_strand_id
1 'polypeptide(L)'
;LQDLLHGKEVELPRFNFTTGRREFKGDKLKIDDNMILILEGIHALNPELTPHIPTENKYKIYVSALTTILLDNHNYIPTTDNRLLRRIIRDHKYRGYSAEETIRRWPSVRAGEEKWIFPYQENADAMFNSALLFELAIMKDYAIPILRNVPNNKPEYSEAYRLRKFLEYFASVQDKELPPTSLLREFLGGSSFRY
;
A
#
# COMPACT_ATOMS: atom_id res chain seq x y z
N LEU A 1 -15.47 10.83 -14.57
CA LEU A 1 -14.67 11.96 -14.11
C LEU A 1 -15.01 13.24 -14.88
N GLN A 2 -15.04 13.21 -16.22
CA GLN A 2 -15.43 14.38 -17.04
C GLN A 2 -16.80 14.94 -16.66
N ASP A 3 -17.80 14.08 -16.50
CA ASP A 3 -19.14 14.52 -16.11
C ASP A 3 -19.16 15.18 -14.73
N LEU A 4 -18.38 14.67 -13.78
CA LEU A 4 -18.19 15.32 -12.45
C LEU A 4 -17.61 16.73 -12.60
N LEU A 5 -16.55 16.89 -13.39
CA LEU A 5 -15.91 18.19 -13.61
C LEU A 5 -16.82 19.20 -14.35
N HIS A 6 -17.84 18.70 -15.05
CA HIS A 6 -18.90 19.54 -15.64
C HIS A 6 -20.09 19.76 -14.68
N GLY A 7 -19.95 19.43 -13.39
CA GLY A 7 -20.98 19.62 -12.38
C GLY A 7 -22.19 18.68 -12.48
N LYS A 8 -22.07 17.59 -13.26
CA LYS A 8 -23.13 16.57 -13.33
C LYS A 8 -23.06 15.65 -12.11
N GLU A 9 -24.22 15.17 -11.68
CA GLU A 9 -24.31 14.07 -10.72
C GLU A 9 -23.99 12.76 -11.43
N VAL A 10 -23.06 11.97 -10.86
CA VAL A 10 -22.69 10.66 -11.40
C VAL A 10 -22.78 9.59 -10.33
N GLU A 11 -23.14 8.38 -10.72
CA GLU A 11 -23.09 7.22 -9.86
C GLU A 11 -21.67 6.65 -9.80
N LEU A 12 -21.15 6.45 -8.59
CA LEU A 12 -19.78 5.95 -8.38
C LEU A 12 -19.74 4.42 -8.43
N PRO A 13 -18.87 3.83 -9.26
CA PRO A 13 -18.65 2.40 -9.22
C PRO A 13 -17.86 2.00 -7.98
N ARG A 14 -18.25 0.87 -7.36
CA ARG A 14 -17.45 0.17 -6.35
C ARG A 14 -16.85 -1.08 -6.97
N PHE A 15 -15.61 -1.40 -6.57
CA PHE A 15 -14.97 -2.65 -6.99
C PHE A 15 -15.17 -3.72 -5.92
N ASN A 16 -15.79 -4.83 -6.31
CA ASN A 16 -15.92 -5.98 -5.42
C ASN A 16 -14.70 -6.89 -5.56
N PHE A 17 -13.84 -6.89 -4.54
CA PHE A 17 -12.60 -7.68 -4.54
C PHE A 17 -12.83 -9.19 -4.47
N THR A 18 -13.98 -9.62 -3.99
CA THR A 18 -14.34 -11.05 -3.92
C THR A 18 -14.73 -11.59 -5.30
N THR A 19 -15.53 -10.82 -6.03
CA THR A 19 -16.03 -11.22 -7.36
C THR A 19 -15.14 -10.75 -8.50
N GLY A 20 -14.22 -9.79 -8.24
CA GLY A 20 -13.38 -9.15 -9.25
C GLY A 20 -14.16 -8.27 -10.22
N ARG A 21 -15.35 -7.80 -9.85
CA ARG A 21 -16.25 -7.04 -10.73
C ARG A 21 -16.57 -5.66 -10.19
N ARG A 22 -16.90 -4.76 -11.10
CA ARG A 22 -17.44 -3.44 -10.79
C ARG A 22 -18.93 -3.58 -10.47
N GLU A 23 -19.35 -2.93 -9.39
CA GLU A 23 -20.73 -2.87 -8.93
C GLU A 23 -21.17 -1.42 -8.78
N PHE A 24 -22.43 -1.12 -9.06
CA PHE A 24 -23.06 0.16 -8.79
C PHE A 24 -24.08 -0.04 -7.67
N LYS A 25 -23.96 0.74 -6.59
CA LYS A 25 -24.79 0.61 -5.39
C LYS A 25 -25.62 1.85 -5.09
N GLY A 26 -25.77 2.72 -6.10
CA GLY A 26 -26.54 3.96 -5.97
C GLY A 26 -25.78 5.11 -5.30
N ASP A 27 -24.47 4.95 -5.01
CA ASP A 27 -23.66 6.03 -4.45
C ASP A 27 -23.47 7.11 -5.52
N LYS A 28 -24.04 8.28 -5.29
CA LYS A 28 -23.95 9.41 -6.22
C LYS A 28 -23.02 10.48 -5.68
N LEU A 29 -22.30 11.11 -6.59
CA LEU A 29 -21.43 12.26 -6.31
C LEU A 29 -21.73 13.37 -7.30
N LYS A 30 -21.77 14.59 -6.79
CA LYS A 30 -21.76 15.83 -7.56
C LYS A 30 -20.73 16.73 -6.92
N ILE A 31 -19.90 17.39 -7.72
CA ILE A 31 -18.94 18.38 -7.23
C ILE A 31 -19.34 19.77 -7.68
N ASP A 32 -18.93 20.77 -6.91
CA ASP A 32 -19.07 22.20 -7.22
C ASP A 32 -17.68 22.87 -7.25
N ASP A 33 -17.66 24.15 -7.58
CA ASP A 33 -16.42 24.92 -7.78
C ASP A 33 -15.57 25.09 -6.51
N ASN A 34 -16.10 24.79 -5.33
CA ASN A 34 -15.41 24.90 -4.05
C ASN A 34 -14.85 23.54 -3.56
N MET A 35 -15.05 22.47 -4.33
CA MET A 35 -14.63 21.13 -3.96
C MET A 35 -13.30 20.76 -4.61
N ILE A 36 -12.48 20.03 -3.85
CA ILE A 36 -11.27 19.38 -4.34
C ILE A 36 -11.56 17.89 -4.46
N LEU A 37 -11.34 17.33 -5.65
CA LEU A 37 -11.50 15.90 -5.89
C LEU A 37 -10.16 15.19 -5.69
N ILE A 38 -10.10 14.31 -4.69
CA ILE A 38 -8.93 13.46 -4.43
C ILE A 38 -9.14 12.12 -5.12
N LEU A 39 -8.26 11.78 -6.05
CA LEU A 39 -8.21 10.49 -6.72
C LEU A 39 -7.03 9.69 -6.16
N GLU A 40 -7.30 8.52 -5.60
CA GLU A 40 -6.25 7.63 -5.13
C GLU A 40 -6.24 6.30 -5.90
N GLY A 41 -5.08 5.72 -6.05
CA GLY A 41 -4.92 4.39 -6.63
C GLY A 41 -3.60 4.23 -7.38
N ILE A 42 -3.26 2.98 -7.66
CA ILE A 42 -2.00 2.61 -8.31
C ILE A 42 -1.83 3.21 -9.71
N HIS A 43 -2.90 3.62 -10.35
CA HIS A 43 -2.88 4.25 -11.69
C HIS A 43 -3.06 5.78 -11.64
N ALA A 44 -3.14 6.39 -10.46
CA ALA A 44 -3.49 7.81 -10.33
C ALA A 44 -2.46 8.75 -11.01
N LEU A 45 -1.19 8.36 -11.08
CA LEU A 45 -0.14 9.12 -11.75
C LEU A 45 -0.05 8.87 -13.27
N ASN A 46 -0.76 7.87 -13.80
CA ASN A 46 -0.78 7.62 -15.23
C ASN A 46 -1.53 8.75 -15.96
N PRO A 47 -0.87 9.50 -16.87
CA PRO A 47 -1.49 10.62 -17.58
C PRO A 47 -2.69 10.19 -18.43
N GLU A 48 -2.73 8.93 -18.89
CA GLU A 48 -3.85 8.39 -19.66
C GLU A 48 -5.15 8.27 -18.88
N LEU A 49 -5.08 8.30 -17.53
CA LEU A 49 -6.29 8.30 -16.70
C LEU A 49 -7.07 9.63 -16.81
N THR A 50 -6.35 10.72 -17.02
CA THR A 50 -6.92 12.08 -17.00
C THR A 50 -6.43 12.94 -18.17
N PRO A 51 -6.51 12.45 -19.45
CA PRO A 51 -5.93 13.16 -20.59
C PRO A 51 -6.65 14.48 -20.90
N HIS A 52 -7.93 14.59 -20.50
CA HIS A 52 -8.76 15.77 -20.80
C HIS A 52 -8.77 16.81 -19.67
N ILE A 53 -8.01 16.58 -18.60
CA ILE A 53 -7.89 17.55 -17.52
C ILE A 53 -6.58 18.33 -17.71
N PRO A 54 -6.61 19.67 -17.78
CA PRO A 54 -5.42 20.50 -17.86
C PRO A 54 -4.45 20.22 -16.71
N THR A 55 -3.15 20.33 -16.98
CA THR A 55 -2.12 20.02 -15.98
C THR A 55 -2.17 20.98 -14.79
N GLU A 56 -2.48 22.25 -15.05
CA GLU A 56 -2.63 23.30 -14.03
C GLU A 56 -3.78 23.03 -13.03
N ASN A 57 -4.72 22.16 -13.40
CA ASN A 57 -5.84 21.77 -12.54
C ASN A 57 -5.56 20.44 -11.79
N LYS A 58 -4.32 19.96 -11.83
CA LYS A 58 -3.90 18.70 -11.19
C LYS A 58 -2.72 18.94 -10.27
N TYR A 59 -2.77 18.35 -9.08
CA TYR A 59 -1.62 18.22 -8.21
C TYR A 59 -1.40 16.74 -7.90
N LYS A 60 -0.23 16.21 -8.25
CA LYS A 60 0.08 14.78 -8.22
C LYS A 60 1.04 14.48 -7.09
N ILE A 61 0.66 13.52 -6.25
CA ILE A 61 1.49 13.09 -5.13
C ILE A 61 1.83 11.62 -5.30
N TYR A 62 3.13 11.32 -5.36
CA TYR A 62 3.62 9.95 -5.26
C TYR A 62 3.80 9.56 -3.80
N VAL A 63 3.11 8.51 -3.36
CA VAL A 63 3.20 7.99 -1.99
C VAL A 63 3.86 6.62 -2.00
N SER A 64 4.98 6.48 -1.32
CA SER A 64 5.68 5.20 -1.20
C SER A 64 6.37 5.06 0.15
N ALA A 65 6.55 3.81 0.61
CA ALA A 65 7.32 3.51 1.80
C ALA A 65 8.81 3.39 1.42
N LEU A 66 9.46 4.52 1.20
CA LEU A 66 10.86 4.58 0.81
C LEU A 66 11.74 4.43 2.06
N THR A 67 12.35 3.26 2.21
CA THR A 67 13.27 3.02 3.32
C THR A 67 14.58 3.75 3.10
N THR A 68 14.93 4.61 4.05
CA THR A 68 16.15 5.43 4.02
C THR A 68 17.18 5.02 5.07
N ILE A 69 16.88 3.95 5.81
CA ILE A 69 17.74 3.47 6.90
C ILE A 69 18.66 2.37 6.38
N LEU A 70 19.89 2.40 6.86
CA LEU A 70 20.86 1.33 6.68
C LEU A 70 20.84 0.38 7.89
N LEU A 71 21.03 -0.92 7.65
CA LEU A 71 21.27 -1.90 8.72
C LEU A 71 22.69 -1.74 9.29
N ASP A 72 23.62 -1.48 8.41
CA ASP A 72 25.04 -1.22 8.70
C ASP A 72 25.63 -0.33 7.60
N ASN A 73 26.95 -0.14 7.61
CA ASN A 73 27.66 0.73 6.65
C ASN A 73 27.58 0.26 5.19
N HIS A 74 27.09 -0.96 4.92
CA HIS A 74 27.09 -1.57 3.59
C HIS A 74 25.71 -2.07 3.15
N ASN A 75 24.80 -2.33 4.10
CA ASN A 75 23.53 -2.96 3.85
C ASN A 75 22.37 -1.98 4.09
N TYR A 76 21.62 -1.68 3.05
CA TYR A 76 20.40 -0.90 3.16
C TYR A 76 19.20 -1.82 3.42
N ILE A 77 18.15 -1.25 3.98
CA ILE A 77 16.87 -1.93 4.14
C ILE A 77 16.13 -1.85 2.80
N PRO A 78 15.86 -2.98 2.13
CA PRO A 78 15.13 -2.92 0.86
C PRO A 78 13.70 -2.41 1.05
N THR A 79 13.32 -1.38 0.29
CA THR A 79 11.94 -0.88 0.25
C THR A 79 10.93 -1.98 -0.08
N THR A 80 11.32 -2.91 -0.93
CA THR A 80 10.51 -4.07 -1.30
C THR A 80 10.18 -4.98 -0.12
N ASP A 81 11.14 -5.19 0.79
CA ASP A 81 10.94 -6.04 1.97
C ASP A 81 10.00 -5.37 2.97
N ASN A 82 10.16 -4.09 3.20
CA ASN A 82 9.27 -3.33 4.05
C ASN A 82 7.82 -3.36 3.52
N ARG A 83 7.65 -3.16 2.21
CA ARG A 83 6.34 -3.20 1.57
C ARG A 83 5.72 -4.60 1.58
N LEU A 84 6.54 -5.65 1.37
CA LEU A 84 6.09 -7.04 1.47
C LEU A 84 5.62 -7.38 2.88
N LEU A 85 6.36 -6.96 3.91
CA LEU A 85 5.98 -7.18 5.32
C LEU A 85 4.67 -6.46 5.67
N ARG A 86 4.52 -5.18 5.30
CA ARG A 86 3.26 -4.45 5.44
C ARG A 86 2.10 -5.21 4.79
N ARG A 87 2.31 -5.71 3.57
CA ARG A 87 1.30 -6.47 2.84
C ARG A 87 0.96 -7.80 3.50
N ILE A 88 1.95 -8.57 3.96
CA ILE A 88 1.72 -9.86 4.64
C ILE A 88 0.84 -9.64 5.89
N ILE A 89 1.15 -8.65 6.70
CA ILE A 89 0.38 -8.34 7.91
C ILE A 89 -1.07 -7.94 7.54
N ARG A 90 -1.22 -7.00 6.59
CA ARG A 90 -2.53 -6.52 6.15
C ARG A 90 -3.39 -7.64 5.52
N ASP A 91 -2.81 -8.40 4.61
CA ASP A 91 -3.51 -9.46 3.88
C ASP A 91 -3.95 -10.57 4.84
N HIS A 92 -3.11 -10.92 5.83
CA HIS A 92 -3.46 -11.87 6.88
C HIS A 92 -4.61 -11.33 7.75
N LYS A 93 -4.55 -10.07 8.16
CA LYS A 93 -5.52 -9.48 9.09
C LYS A 93 -6.89 -9.22 8.47
N TYR A 94 -6.91 -8.69 7.24
CA TYR A 94 -8.13 -8.13 6.65
C TYR A 94 -8.66 -8.87 5.43
N ARG A 95 -7.83 -9.72 4.82
CA ARG A 95 -8.18 -10.41 3.56
C ARG A 95 -8.19 -11.92 3.68
N GLY A 96 -7.82 -12.46 4.85
CA GLY A 96 -7.79 -13.89 5.12
C GLY A 96 -6.71 -14.66 4.33
N TYR A 97 -5.71 -13.97 3.75
CA TYR A 97 -4.61 -14.64 3.05
C TYR A 97 -3.51 -15.07 4.02
N SER A 98 -2.93 -16.23 3.76
CA SER A 98 -1.71 -16.69 4.42
C SER A 98 -0.48 -15.94 3.93
N ALA A 99 0.63 -16.01 4.71
CA ALA A 99 1.92 -15.50 4.22
C ALA A 99 2.38 -16.23 2.94
N GLU A 100 2.13 -17.55 2.84
CA GLU A 100 2.42 -18.34 1.64
C GLU A 100 1.75 -17.73 0.41
N GLU A 101 0.44 -17.48 0.48
CA GLU A 101 -0.31 -16.91 -0.64
C GLU A 101 0.14 -15.49 -1.00
N THR A 102 0.46 -14.66 -0.01
CA THR A 102 0.95 -13.30 -0.23
C THR A 102 2.33 -13.31 -0.90
N ILE A 103 3.27 -14.15 -0.42
CA ILE A 103 4.61 -14.30 -1.00
C ILE A 103 4.50 -14.82 -2.44
N ARG A 104 3.66 -15.83 -2.68
CA ARG A 104 3.44 -16.40 -4.03
C ARG A 104 2.97 -15.36 -5.03
N ARG A 105 2.12 -14.44 -4.62
CA ARG A 105 1.59 -13.36 -5.46
C ARG A 105 2.55 -12.18 -5.63
N TRP A 106 3.56 -12.07 -4.79
CA TRP A 106 4.45 -10.90 -4.76
C TRP A 106 5.16 -10.61 -6.08
N PRO A 107 5.71 -11.61 -6.83
CA PRO A 107 6.30 -11.35 -8.14
C PRO A 107 5.34 -10.68 -9.13
N SER A 108 4.07 -11.07 -9.15
CA SER A 108 3.05 -10.44 -10.00
C SER A 108 2.77 -8.99 -9.59
N VAL A 109 2.78 -8.71 -8.30
CA VAL A 109 2.64 -7.33 -7.79
C VAL A 109 3.82 -6.48 -8.25
N ARG A 110 5.04 -7.00 -8.11
CA ARG A 110 6.27 -6.32 -8.56
C ARG A 110 6.25 -6.01 -10.06
N ALA A 111 5.87 -6.98 -10.88
CA ALA A 111 5.72 -6.76 -12.32
C ALA A 111 4.68 -5.67 -12.64
N GLY A 112 3.59 -5.61 -11.87
CA GLY A 112 2.59 -4.54 -11.99
C GLY A 112 3.14 -3.17 -11.62
N GLU A 113 3.95 -3.07 -10.56
CA GLU A 113 4.61 -1.83 -10.14
C GLU A 113 5.59 -1.32 -11.21
N GLU A 114 6.42 -2.20 -11.74
CA GLU A 114 7.38 -1.89 -12.79
C GLU A 114 6.71 -1.39 -14.08
N LYS A 115 5.53 -1.93 -14.39
CA LYS A 115 4.80 -1.57 -15.60
C LYS A 115 3.93 -0.32 -15.44
N TRP A 116 3.29 -0.14 -14.27
CA TRP A 116 2.18 0.79 -14.12
C TRP A 116 2.39 1.88 -13.07
N ILE A 117 3.43 1.80 -12.25
CA ILE A 117 3.69 2.78 -11.19
C ILE A 117 5.01 3.50 -11.43
N PHE A 118 6.11 2.77 -11.48
CA PHE A 118 7.45 3.36 -11.54
C PHE A 118 7.70 4.24 -12.78
N PRO A 119 7.18 3.92 -13.98
CA PRO A 119 7.35 4.81 -15.14
C PRO A 119 6.72 6.19 -14.98
N TYR A 120 5.75 6.32 -14.05
CA TYR A 120 5.01 7.56 -13.85
C TYR A 120 5.37 8.31 -12.56
N GLN A 121 6.29 7.78 -11.75
CA GLN A 121 6.65 8.42 -10.47
C GLN A 121 7.24 9.82 -10.66
N GLU A 122 8.00 10.04 -11.74
CA GLU A 122 8.58 11.32 -12.08
C GLU A 122 7.56 12.37 -12.56
N ASN A 123 6.32 11.94 -12.81
CA ASN A 123 5.22 12.85 -13.13
C ASN A 123 4.60 13.51 -11.89
N ALA A 124 5.06 13.15 -10.69
CA ALA A 124 4.53 13.68 -9.45
C ALA A 124 5.08 15.08 -9.16
N ASP A 125 4.21 15.98 -8.70
CA ASP A 125 4.57 17.33 -8.25
C ASP A 125 5.21 17.28 -6.85
N ALA A 126 4.86 16.26 -6.05
CA ALA A 126 5.44 16.01 -4.73
C ALA A 126 5.58 14.51 -4.45
N MET A 127 6.57 14.18 -3.61
CA MET A 127 6.79 12.82 -3.14
C MET A 127 6.57 12.76 -1.62
N PHE A 128 5.73 11.82 -1.18
CA PHE A 128 5.51 11.56 0.23
C PHE A 128 6.08 10.21 0.62
N ASN A 129 7.09 10.23 1.49
CA ASN A 129 7.65 9.00 2.06
C ASN A 129 6.80 8.52 3.25
N SER A 130 6.13 7.40 3.09
CA SER A 130 5.29 6.80 4.13
C SER A 130 6.04 5.83 5.04
N ALA A 131 7.35 5.63 4.87
CA ALA A 131 8.15 4.78 5.75
C ALA A 131 8.36 5.45 7.10
N LEU A 132 8.19 4.69 8.18
CA LEU A 132 8.47 5.12 9.53
C LEU A 132 9.74 4.43 10.04
N LEU A 133 10.63 5.18 10.69
CA LEU A 133 11.93 4.69 11.15
C LEU A 133 11.82 3.46 12.06
N PHE A 134 10.75 3.37 12.83
CA PHE A 134 10.53 2.34 13.86
C PHE A 134 9.58 1.21 13.40
N GLU A 135 9.05 1.27 12.18
CA GLU A 135 7.97 0.37 11.78
C GLU A 135 8.36 -1.10 11.76
N LEU A 136 9.58 -1.42 11.34
CA LEU A 136 10.07 -2.81 11.32
C LEU A 136 10.19 -3.39 12.74
N ALA A 137 10.56 -2.57 13.72
CA ALA A 137 10.63 -2.96 15.12
C ALA A 137 9.25 -3.33 15.69
N ILE A 138 8.20 -2.63 15.27
CA ILE A 138 6.82 -2.93 15.67
C ILE A 138 6.25 -4.07 14.84
N MET A 139 6.41 -4.03 13.51
CA MET A 139 5.88 -5.06 12.60
C MET A 139 6.46 -6.45 12.85
N LYS A 140 7.66 -6.54 13.42
CA LYS A 140 8.32 -7.79 13.78
C LYS A 140 7.41 -8.72 14.58
N ASP A 141 6.74 -8.23 15.60
CA ASP A 141 5.92 -9.03 16.50
C ASP A 141 4.66 -9.56 15.82
N TYR A 142 4.20 -8.86 14.80
CA TYR A 142 3.07 -9.30 13.96
C TYR A 142 3.51 -10.24 12.84
N ALA A 143 4.59 -9.93 12.15
CA ALA A 143 5.02 -10.65 10.96
C ALA A 143 5.64 -12.02 11.28
N ILE A 144 6.45 -12.14 12.34
CA ILE A 144 7.16 -13.40 12.67
C ILE A 144 6.20 -14.56 12.89
N PRO A 145 5.11 -14.46 13.68
CA PRO A 145 4.16 -15.55 13.84
C PRO A 145 3.52 -15.98 12.50
N ILE A 146 3.13 -15.01 11.67
CA ILE A 146 2.50 -15.27 10.37
C ILE A 146 3.47 -15.99 9.43
N LEU A 147 4.73 -15.53 9.36
CA LEU A 147 5.78 -16.12 8.53
C LEU A 147 6.19 -17.52 8.99
N ARG A 148 6.10 -17.82 10.29
CA ARG A 148 6.39 -19.17 10.83
C ARG A 148 5.40 -20.23 10.37
N ASN A 149 4.19 -19.82 9.99
CA ASN A 149 3.16 -20.74 9.51
C ASN A 149 3.38 -21.22 8.06
N VAL A 150 4.38 -20.68 7.34
CA VAL A 150 4.71 -21.15 6.00
C VAL A 150 5.43 -22.50 6.10
N PRO A 151 4.87 -23.58 5.51
CA PRO A 151 5.46 -24.92 5.61
C PRO A 151 6.81 -25.01 4.90
N ASN A 152 7.73 -25.79 5.48
CA ASN A 152 9.10 -25.92 4.97
C ASN A 152 9.23 -26.66 3.61
N ASN A 153 8.18 -27.36 3.21
CA ASN A 153 8.10 -28.06 1.90
C ASN A 153 7.51 -27.17 0.79
N LYS A 154 7.26 -25.89 1.04
CA LYS A 154 6.73 -24.94 0.06
C LYS A 154 7.82 -24.06 -0.55
N PRO A 155 7.70 -23.68 -1.83
CA PRO A 155 8.64 -22.77 -2.49
C PRO A 155 8.81 -21.44 -1.75
N GLU A 156 7.72 -20.93 -1.18
CA GLU A 156 7.65 -19.67 -0.46
C GLU A 156 8.39 -19.68 0.89
N TYR A 157 8.77 -20.86 1.38
CA TYR A 157 9.44 -20.99 2.67
C TYR A 157 10.79 -20.27 2.75
N SER A 158 11.58 -20.33 1.68
CA SER A 158 12.89 -19.66 1.63
C SER A 158 12.75 -18.16 1.85
N GLU A 159 11.77 -17.53 1.21
CA GLU A 159 11.50 -16.10 1.38
C GLU A 159 10.92 -15.79 2.77
N ALA A 160 10.00 -16.60 3.26
CA ALA A 160 9.46 -16.46 4.61
C ALA A 160 10.56 -16.59 5.68
N TYR A 161 11.49 -17.52 5.49
CA TYR A 161 12.66 -17.69 6.37
C TYR A 161 13.60 -16.49 6.31
N ARG A 162 13.92 -15.99 5.09
CA ARG A 162 14.76 -14.82 4.87
C ARG A 162 14.18 -13.59 5.58
N LEU A 163 12.88 -13.33 5.41
CA LEU A 163 12.20 -12.20 6.06
C LEU A 163 12.21 -12.31 7.59
N ARG A 164 12.05 -13.53 8.14
CA ARG A 164 12.17 -13.72 9.60
C ARG A 164 13.58 -13.40 10.08
N LYS A 165 14.61 -13.88 9.36
CA LYS A 165 16.01 -13.59 9.71
C LYS A 165 16.33 -12.10 9.61
N PHE A 166 15.81 -11.44 8.59
CA PHE A 166 15.90 -9.99 8.46
C PHE A 166 15.29 -9.26 9.67
N LEU A 167 14.10 -9.69 10.11
CA LEU A 167 13.44 -9.07 11.26
C LEU A 167 14.19 -9.32 12.59
N GLU A 168 15.04 -10.33 12.70
CA GLU A 168 15.85 -10.58 13.91
C GLU A 168 16.87 -9.46 14.19
N TYR A 169 17.25 -8.66 13.17
CA TYR A 169 18.16 -7.52 13.36
C TYR A 169 17.51 -6.34 14.13
N PHE A 170 16.19 -6.31 14.26
CA PHE A 170 15.48 -5.23 14.92
C PHE A 170 15.11 -5.63 16.35
N ALA A 171 15.28 -4.70 17.30
CA ALA A 171 14.68 -4.85 18.63
C ALA A 171 13.15 -4.78 18.50
N SER A 172 12.44 -5.59 19.28
CA SER A 172 10.98 -5.52 19.33
C SER A 172 10.52 -4.28 20.09
N VAL A 173 9.54 -3.57 19.54
CA VAL A 173 8.88 -2.42 20.17
C VAL A 173 7.38 -2.68 20.16
N GLN A 174 6.76 -2.54 21.35
CA GLN A 174 5.32 -2.71 21.49
C GLN A 174 4.55 -1.57 20.83
N ASP A 175 3.42 -1.89 20.22
CA ASP A 175 2.59 -0.91 19.49
C ASP A 175 1.64 -0.10 20.39
N LYS A 176 1.66 -0.30 21.73
CA LYS A 176 0.76 0.38 22.67
C LYS A 176 0.88 1.91 22.65
N GLU A 177 2.09 2.42 22.36
CA GLU A 177 2.37 3.86 22.27
C GLU A 177 2.08 4.43 20.87
N LEU A 178 1.71 3.58 19.92
CA LEU A 178 1.44 4.01 18.57
C LEU A 178 0.07 4.72 18.50
N PRO A 179 0.02 6.01 18.11
CA PRO A 179 -1.24 6.74 18.07
C PRO A 179 -2.22 6.13 17.06
N PRO A 180 -3.54 6.28 17.28
CA PRO A 180 -4.56 5.75 16.36
C PRO A 180 -4.51 6.36 14.96
N THR A 181 -3.89 7.53 14.81
CA THR A 181 -3.71 8.24 13.53
C THR A 181 -2.45 7.81 12.79
N SER A 182 -1.63 6.92 13.36
CA SER A 182 -0.41 6.45 12.69
C SER A 182 -0.72 5.64 11.43
N LEU A 183 0.08 5.86 10.38
CA LEU A 183 0.01 5.08 9.14
C LEU A 183 0.13 3.57 9.37
N LEU A 184 0.89 3.14 10.39
CA LEU A 184 1.00 1.72 10.72
C LEU A 184 -0.31 1.09 11.15
N ARG A 185 -1.23 1.87 11.72
CA ARG A 185 -2.53 1.34 12.16
C ARG A 185 -3.38 0.79 11.01
N GLU A 186 -3.13 1.23 9.77
CA GLU A 186 -3.75 0.61 8.57
C GLU A 186 -3.41 -0.90 8.49
N PHE A 187 -2.19 -1.28 8.83
CA PHE A 187 -1.72 -2.66 8.74
C PHE A 187 -2.00 -3.45 10.03
N LEU A 188 -1.77 -2.81 11.18
CA LEU A 188 -1.84 -3.44 12.49
C LEU A 188 -3.24 -3.41 13.10
N GLY A 189 -4.09 -2.51 12.64
CA GLY A 189 -5.42 -2.25 13.22
C GLY A 189 -5.39 -1.18 14.31
N GLY A 190 -6.59 -0.81 14.78
CA GLY A 190 -6.77 0.25 15.77
C GLY A 190 -6.61 1.67 15.20
N SER A 191 -6.81 1.84 13.88
CA SER A 191 -6.86 3.15 13.24
C SER A 191 -8.11 3.92 13.67
N SER A 192 -7.98 5.23 13.84
CA SER A 192 -9.11 6.16 13.98
C SER A 192 -9.75 6.50 12.64
N PHE A 193 -9.08 6.21 11.53
CA PHE A 193 -9.65 6.38 10.20
C PHE A 193 -10.52 5.17 9.82
N ARG A 194 -11.60 5.45 9.09
CA ARG A 194 -12.47 4.41 8.51
C ARG A 194 -12.08 4.26 7.04
N TYR A 195 -11.80 3.03 6.65
CA TYR A 195 -11.40 2.67 5.28
C TYR A 195 -12.54 1.94 4.55
#